data_8f98d7d25fe7043aba960bbebfd95f2b
#
_entry.id   8f98d7d25fe7043aba960bbebfd95f2b
#
_cell.length_a   1.000
_cell.length_b   1.000
_cell.length_c   1.000
_cell.angle_alpha   90.00
_cell.angle_beta   90.00
_cell.angle_gamma   90.00
#
_symmetry.space_group_name_H-M   'P 1'
#
loop_
_entity.id
_entity.type
_entity.pdbx_description
1 polymer ?
#
loop_
_entity_poly.entity_id
_entity_poly.type
_entity_poly.pdbx_seq_one_letter_code
_entity_poly.pdbx_strand_id
1 'polypeptide(L)'
;MGVLYKEVKHIIDQQYEAESKFLEEYGKESHTIANPYVVLNPYLIAPLTALVMFENEKPAFAKVTVKGKEAAGDYMYRPKSDARKMVLPIYGLYADYDNTVVIELSTGETATLKIVTEKASEKLKKPTSIRTTPEYMEDNVMMVSPTSPAYTAAYDYAGDARWYNTLNLAFDLKRVRNGRLFVGTDRLVAPPYHTTGIYEMGMIGKIYKEFRIPGGYHHDEWEMENGDILILTQYLARGTVEDACVMVDRNTGEILKEWDHQDVLPVYPVGGSGSQDAH
;
A
#
# COMPACT_ATOMS: atom_id res chain seq x y z
N MET A 1 -33.21 15.43 3.79
CA MET A 1 -32.88 14.88 2.47
C MET A 1 -31.82 13.83 2.70
N GLY A 2 -32.21 12.55 2.78
CA GLY A 2 -31.27 11.46 3.07
C GLY A 2 -30.33 11.27 1.88
N VAL A 3 -29.04 11.37 2.11
CA VAL A 3 -28.04 10.93 1.15
C VAL A 3 -28.18 9.42 1.05
N LEU A 4 -28.72 8.92 -0.05
CA LEU A 4 -28.68 7.52 -0.40
C LEU A 4 -27.20 7.17 -0.63
N TYR A 5 -26.55 6.61 0.37
CA TYR A 5 -25.29 5.91 0.18
C TYR A 5 -25.59 4.72 -0.72
N LYS A 6 -25.20 4.85 -2.00
CA LYS A 6 -25.11 3.69 -2.86
C LYS A 6 -24.17 2.73 -2.15
N GLU A 7 -24.64 1.52 -1.82
CA GLU A 7 -23.77 0.49 -1.25
C GLU A 7 -22.64 0.22 -2.24
N VAL A 8 -21.52 0.87 -2.02
CA VAL A 8 -20.29 0.58 -2.75
C VAL A 8 -19.72 -0.68 -2.09
N LYS A 9 -19.60 -1.73 -2.88
CA LYS A 9 -18.99 -2.99 -2.42
C LYS A 9 -17.63 -2.70 -1.81
N HIS A 10 -17.36 -3.27 -0.64
CA HIS A 10 -16.11 -3.06 0.07
C HIS A 10 -14.91 -3.45 -0.79
N ILE A 11 -13.81 -2.70 -0.72
CA ILE A 11 -12.62 -2.95 -1.54
C ILE A 11 -12.05 -4.35 -1.34
N ILE A 12 -12.07 -4.88 -0.12
CA ILE A 12 -11.59 -6.24 0.18
C ILE A 12 -12.43 -7.28 -0.58
N ASP A 13 -13.75 -7.13 -0.64
CA ASP A 13 -14.62 -8.04 -1.39
C ASP A 13 -14.36 -7.96 -2.90
N GLN A 14 -14.12 -6.76 -3.41
CA GLN A 14 -13.73 -6.57 -4.81
C GLN A 14 -12.39 -7.26 -5.11
N GLN A 15 -11.44 -7.19 -4.20
CA GLN A 15 -10.14 -7.85 -4.35
C GLN A 15 -10.25 -9.38 -4.30
N TYR A 16 -11.12 -9.95 -3.46
CA TYR A 16 -11.40 -11.40 -3.47
C TYR A 16 -11.97 -11.87 -4.80
N GLU A 17 -12.88 -11.10 -5.39
CA GLU A 17 -13.43 -11.42 -6.71
C GLU A 17 -12.38 -11.30 -7.81
N ALA A 18 -11.57 -10.24 -7.77
CA ALA A 18 -10.48 -10.06 -8.73
C ALA A 18 -9.46 -11.20 -8.62
N GLU A 19 -9.07 -11.59 -7.39
CA GLU A 19 -8.15 -12.70 -7.14
C GLU A 19 -8.72 -14.03 -7.65
N SER A 20 -9.97 -14.31 -7.32
CA SER A 20 -10.65 -15.53 -7.80
C SER A 20 -10.68 -15.61 -9.31
N LYS A 21 -10.97 -14.47 -9.97
CA LYS A 21 -11.05 -14.39 -11.43
C LYS A 21 -9.68 -14.62 -12.08
N PHE A 22 -8.63 -13.94 -11.65
CA PHE A 22 -7.33 -14.12 -12.29
C PHE A 22 -6.70 -15.48 -11.96
N LEU A 23 -7.01 -16.10 -10.82
CA LEU A 23 -6.58 -17.46 -10.51
C LEU A 23 -7.33 -18.49 -11.36
N GLU A 24 -8.61 -18.27 -11.64
CA GLU A 24 -9.37 -19.10 -12.58
C GLU A 24 -8.79 -19.01 -13.99
N GLU A 25 -8.49 -17.79 -14.47
CA GLU A 25 -7.87 -17.59 -15.78
C GLU A 25 -6.49 -18.25 -15.86
N TYR A 26 -5.66 -18.08 -14.82
CA TYR A 26 -4.36 -18.74 -14.71
C TYR A 26 -4.47 -20.27 -14.81
N GLY A 27 -5.52 -20.86 -14.25
CA GLY A 27 -5.73 -22.31 -14.23
C GLY A 27 -6.20 -22.92 -15.56
N LYS A 28 -6.54 -22.11 -16.57
CA LYS A 28 -7.03 -22.59 -17.86
C LYS A 28 -5.94 -23.13 -18.77
N GLU A 29 -4.71 -22.68 -18.58
CA GLU A 29 -3.55 -23.05 -19.41
C GLU A 29 -2.32 -23.32 -18.54
N SER A 30 -1.32 -23.96 -19.12
CA SER A 30 -0.02 -24.12 -18.50
C SER A 30 0.86 -22.91 -18.80
N HIS A 31 1.42 -22.31 -17.76
CA HIS A 31 2.29 -21.15 -17.86
C HIS A 31 3.70 -21.52 -17.43
N THR A 32 4.67 -21.17 -18.27
CA THR A 32 6.11 -21.30 -18.00
C THR A 32 6.78 -19.94 -18.04
N ILE A 33 8.06 -19.86 -17.71
CA ILE A 33 8.81 -18.61 -17.83
C ILE A 33 8.80 -18.05 -19.26
N ALA A 34 8.71 -18.90 -20.28
CA ALA A 34 8.63 -18.48 -21.69
C ALA A 34 7.26 -17.92 -22.09
N ASN A 35 6.19 -18.32 -21.37
CA ASN A 35 4.83 -17.84 -21.56
C ASN A 35 4.14 -17.64 -20.21
N PRO A 36 4.58 -16.68 -19.39
CA PRO A 36 4.02 -16.45 -18.08
C PRO A 36 2.63 -15.78 -18.17
N TYR A 37 1.79 -16.05 -17.20
CA TYR A 37 0.56 -15.32 -17.00
C TYR A 37 0.87 -13.96 -16.36
N VAL A 38 0.33 -12.88 -16.93
CA VAL A 38 0.56 -11.51 -16.44
C VAL A 38 -0.78 -10.85 -16.19
N VAL A 39 -0.98 -10.33 -14.99
CA VAL A 39 -2.13 -9.49 -14.65
C VAL A 39 -1.67 -8.13 -14.14
N LEU A 40 -2.07 -7.08 -14.85
CA LEU A 40 -1.80 -5.69 -14.47
C LEU A 40 -2.80 -5.26 -13.39
N ASN A 41 -2.33 -4.49 -12.39
CA ASN A 41 -3.17 -3.98 -11.31
C ASN A 41 -4.04 -5.08 -10.65
N PRO A 42 -3.45 -6.20 -10.18
CA PRO A 42 -4.18 -7.40 -9.81
C PRO A 42 -5.22 -7.18 -8.70
N TYR A 43 -4.98 -6.19 -7.85
CA TYR A 43 -5.84 -5.85 -6.72
C TYR A 43 -6.55 -4.50 -6.85
N LEU A 44 -6.67 -3.98 -8.09
CA LEU A 44 -7.51 -2.85 -8.52
C LEU A 44 -7.06 -1.46 -8.07
N ILE A 45 -6.15 -1.34 -7.12
CA ILE A 45 -5.82 -0.07 -6.45
C ILE A 45 -4.36 0.38 -6.59
N ALA A 46 -3.53 -0.38 -7.30
CA ALA A 46 -2.12 -0.05 -7.54
C ALA A 46 -1.77 -0.18 -9.04
N PRO A 47 -2.19 0.78 -9.88
CA PRO A 47 -2.15 0.65 -11.35
C PRO A 47 -0.76 0.45 -11.97
N LEU A 48 0.30 0.89 -11.28
CA LEU A 48 1.70 0.73 -11.74
C LEU A 48 2.35 -0.54 -11.19
N THR A 49 1.55 -1.59 -10.97
CA THR A 49 2.01 -2.89 -10.49
C THR A 49 1.40 -4.01 -11.32
N ALA A 50 2.08 -5.14 -11.36
CA ALA A 50 1.56 -6.35 -11.99
C ALA A 50 1.88 -7.58 -11.14
N LEU A 51 1.25 -8.70 -11.47
CA LEU A 51 1.57 -10.01 -10.95
C LEU A 51 1.94 -10.91 -12.13
N VAL A 52 3.09 -11.58 -12.04
CA VAL A 52 3.56 -12.53 -13.03
C VAL A 52 3.57 -13.92 -12.41
N MET A 53 2.88 -14.87 -13.03
CA MET A 53 2.70 -16.22 -12.51
C MET A 53 3.08 -17.26 -13.55
N PHE A 54 3.85 -18.28 -13.13
CA PHE A 54 4.25 -19.42 -13.96
C PHE A 54 4.76 -20.58 -13.10
N GLU A 55 4.96 -21.73 -13.72
CA GLU A 55 5.53 -22.90 -13.06
C GLU A 55 6.86 -23.29 -13.68
N ASN A 56 7.79 -23.71 -12.84
CA ASN A 56 9.09 -24.25 -13.22
C ASN A 56 9.14 -25.77 -12.97
N GLU A 57 10.01 -26.46 -13.68
CA GLU A 57 10.27 -27.87 -13.42
C GLU A 57 10.89 -28.09 -12.03
N LYS A 58 11.74 -27.15 -11.59
CA LYS A 58 12.46 -27.19 -10.30
C LYS A 58 12.23 -25.90 -9.53
N PRO A 59 12.29 -25.93 -8.19
CA PRO A 59 12.32 -24.70 -7.40
C PRO A 59 13.44 -23.77 -7.84
N ALA A 60 13.17 -22.47 -7.90
CA ALA A 60 14.13 -21.44 -8.31
C ALA A 60 13.89 -20.13 -7.55
N PHE A 61 14.95 -19.35 -7.40
CA PHE A 61 14.87 -17.95 -7.00
C PHE A 61 14.77 -17.08 -8.24
N ALA A 62 13.99 -16.01 -8.16
CA ALA A 62 13.89 -15.03 -9.22
C ALA A 62 14.61 -13.74 -8.86
N LYS A 63 15.25 -13.13 -9.85
CA LYS A 63 15.65 -11.73 -9.86
C LYS A 63 14.78 -11.02 -10.89
N VAL A 64 14.14 -9.94 -10.46
CA VAL A 64 13.29 -9.10 -11.30
C VAL A 64 13.98 -7.76 -11.52
N THR A 65 14.07 -7.32 -12.77
CA THR A 65 14.54 -5.98 -13.13
C THR A 65 13.46 -5.28 -13.93
N VAL A 66 12.90 -4.22 -13.37
CA VAL A 66 12.02 -3.29 -14.12
C VAL A 66 12.91 -2.21 -14.71
N LYS A 67 13.01 -2.18 -16.04
CA LYS A 67 13.89 -1.25 -16.75
C LYS A 67 13.39 0.19 -16.61
N GLY A 68 14.31 1.08 -16.29
CA GLY A 68 14.06 2.51 -16.29
C GLY A 68 14.00 3.08 -17.70
N LYS A 69 13.57 4.33 -17.82
CA LYS A 69 13.72 5.12 -19.05
C LYS A 69 15.20 5.33 -19.39
N GLU A 70 16.02 5.38 -18.33
CA GLU A 70 17.48 5.37 -18.36
C GLU A 70 17.99 4.30 -17.39
N ALA A 71 19.25 3.89 -17.52
CA ALA A 71 19.84 2.83 -16.71
C ALA A 71 19.78 3.12 -15.18
N ALA A 72 19.92 4.39 -14.79
CA ALA A 72 19.80 4.82 -13.40
C ALA A 72 18.40 4.67 -12.83
N GLY A 73 17.39 4.48 -13.67
CA GLY A 73 15.99 4.23 -13.27
C GLY A 73 15.63 2.75 -13.22
N ASP A 74 16.57 1.83 -13.42
CA ASP A 74 16.33 0.39 -13.30
C ASP A 74 16.03 0.04 -11.84
N TYR A 75 14.92 -0.65 -11.60
CA TYR A 75 14.65 -1.25 -10.28
C TYR A 75 14.89 -2.73 -10.30
N MET A 76 15.81 -3.19 -9.47
CA MET A 76 16.19 -4.59 -9.35
C MET A 76 15.89 -5.09 -7.93
N TYR A 77 15.17 -6.20 -7.83
CA TYR A 77 14.87 -6.84 -6.56
C TYR A 77 14.73 -8.35 -6.69
N ARG A 78 14.77 -9.02 -5.55
CA ARG A 78 14.58 -10.46 -5.44
C ARG A 78 13.35 -10.73 -4.59
N PRO A 79 12.22 -11.13 -5.20
CA PRO A 79 11.06 -11.59 -4.46
C PRO A 79 11.44 -12.77 -3.56
N LYS A 80 10.86 -12.84 -2.36
CA LYS A 80 11.01 -14.01 -1.49
C LYS A 80 10.22 -15.16 -2.07
N SER A 81 10.82 -15.91 -2.97
CA SER A 81 10.22 -17.08 -3.61
C SER A 81 11.33 -18.08 -3.89
N ASP A 82 11.24 -19.23 -3.27
CA ASP A 82 11.97 -20.44 -3.63
C ASP A 82 10.90 -21.50 -3.88
N ALA A 83 10.40 -21.53 -5.09
CA ALA A 83 9.24 -22.33 -5.42
C ALA A 83 9.28 -22.80 -6.87
N ARG A 84 8.54 -23.88 -7.14
CA ARG A 84 8.21 -24.30 -8.50
C ARG A 84 7.12 -23.39 -9.10
N LYS A 85 6.11 -23.06 -8.30
CA LYS A 85 5.06 -22.10 -8.68
C LYS A 85 5.54 -20.70 -8.32
N MET A 86 5.92 -19.95 -9.34
CA MET A 86 6.37 -18.57 -9.20
C MET A 86 5.17 -17.64 -9.18
N VAL A 87 5.13 -16.76 -8.21
CA VAL A 87 4.15 -15.67 -8.07
C VAL A 87 4.94 -14.40 -7.78
N LEU A 88 5.28 -13.70 -8.84
CA LEU A 88 6.22 -12.57 -8.79
C LEU A 88 5.46 -11.25 -8.82
N PRO A 89 5.44 -10.49 -7.72
CA PRO A 89 4.93 -9.13 -7.74
C PRO A 89 5.88 -8.23 -8.54
N ILE A 90 5.33 -7.43 -9.44
CA ILE A 90 6.06 -6.44 -10.23
C ILE A 90 5.68 -5.06 -9.73
N TYR A 91 6.67 -4.26 -9.35
CA TYR A 91 6.51 -2.86 -8.92
C TYR A 91 7.39 -1.94 -9.74
N GLY A 92 7.06 -0.65 -9.70
CA GLY A 92 7.90 0.36 -10.30
C GLY A 92 7.70 0.52 -11.80
N LEU A 93 6.53 0.18 -12.32
CA LEU A 93 6.16 0.48 -13.69
C LEU A 93 5.94 1.99 -13.87
N TYR A 94 6.23 2.51 -15.07
CA TYR A 94 5.82 3.86 -15.48
C TYR A 94 4.40 3.86 -16.00
N ALA A 95 3.69 4.95 -15.86
CA ALA A 95 2.37 5.15 -16.47
C ALA A 95 2.51 5.57 -17.95
N ASP A 96 1.51 5.23 -18.79
CA ASP A 96 1.47 5.55 -20.22
C ASP A 96 2.77 5.13 -20.94
N TYR A 97 3.20 3.89 -20.68
CA TYR A 97 4.52 3.44 -21.08
C TYR A 97 4.59 1.95 -21.42
N ASP A 98 5.44 1.59 -22.36
CA ASP A 98 5.81 0.23 -22.74
C ASP A 98 6.94 -0.29 -21.83
N ASN A 99 6.57 -0.68 -20.60
CA ASN A 99 7.52 -1.13 -19.60
C ASN A 99 8.20 -2.43 -20.00
N THR A 100 9.51 -2.52 -19.78
CA THR A 100 10.28 -3.74 -19.97
C THR A 100 10.63 -4.34 -18.62
N VAL A 101 10.26 -5.59 -18.40
CA VAL A 101 10.56 -6.34 -17.18
C VAL A 101 11.38 -7.56 -17.54
N VAL A 102 12.55 -7.70 -16.92
CA VAL A 102 13.44 -8.86 -17.09
C VAL A 102 13.33 -9.73 -15.85
N ILE A 103 13.09 -11.02 -16.04
CA ILE A 103 13.06 -12.04 -14.99
C ILE A 103 14.19 -13.01 -15.25
N GLU A 104 15.09 -13.17 -14.30
CA GLU A 104 16.22 -14.10 -14.34
C GLU A 104 16.03 -15.13 -13.21
N LEU A 105 16.04 -16.41 -13.54
CA LEU A 105 15.97 -17.49 -12.58
C LEU A 105 17.34 -18.00 -12.18
N SER A 106 17.47 -18.49 -10.96
CA SER A 106 18.71 -19.14 -10.46
C SER A 106 19.08 -20.41 -11.23
N THR A 107 18.15 -20.96 -12.00
CA THR A 107 18.34 -22.08 -12.92
C THR A 107 18.97 -21.67 -14.27
N GLY A 108 19.12 -20.36 -14.53
CA GLY A 108 19.73 -19.79 -15.71
C GLY A 108 18.72 -19.35 -16.79
N GLU A 109 17.44 -19.64 -16.63
CA GLU A 109 16.40 -19.21 -17.56
C GLU A 109 16.11 -17.72 -17.38
N THR A 110 15.76 -17.07 -18.47
CA THR A 110 15.48 -15.62 -18.50
C THR A 110 14.29 -15.34 -19.40
N ALA A 111 13.43 -14.43 -18.95
CA ALA A 111 12.35 -13.87 -19.76
C ALA A 111 12.41 -12.34 -19.79
N THR A 112 12.01 -11.76 -20.92
CA THR A 112 11.80 -10.32 -21.07
C THR A 112 10.36 -10.09 -21.45
N LEU A 113 9.63 -9.37 -20.57
CA LEU A 113 8.23 -9.08 -20.74
C LEU A 113 8.02 -7.62 -21.10
N LYS A 114 7.01 -7.36 -21.93
CA LYS A 114 6.48 -6.02 -22.21
C LYS A 114 5.16 -5.88 -21.46
N ILE A 115 5.10 -4.87 -20.57
CA ILE A 115 3.90 -4.56 -19.80
C ILE A 115 3.48 -3.13 -20.12
N VAL A 116 2.42 -3.01 -20.89
CA VAL A 116 1.84 -1.71 -21.27
C VAL A 116 0.95 -1.23 -20.15
N THR A 117 1.15 -0.01 -19.71
CA THR A 117 0.36 0.63 -18.67
C THR A 117 -0.46 1.77 -19.25
N GLU A 118 -1.62 1.98 -18.67
CA GLU A 118 -2.48 3.09 -19.05
C GLU A 118 -1.97 4.43 -18.52
N LYS A 119 -2.57 5.52 -19.01
CA LYS A 119 -2.34 6.86 -18.51
C LYS A 119 -2.73 6.97 -17.04
N ALA A 120 -1.89 7.64 -16.28
CA ALA A 120 -2.15 7.85 -14.87
C ALA A 120 -3.39 8.73 -14.64
N SER A 121 -4.03 8.52 -13.50
CA SER A 121 -5.14 9.36 -13.05
C SER A 121 -4.72 10.83 -12.89
N GLU A 122 -5.61 11.77 -13.17
CA GLU A 122 -5.41 13.21 -12.93
C GLU A 122 -5.22 13.57 -11.43
N LYS A 123 -5.66 12.69 -10.54
CA LYS A 123 -5.40 12.82 -9.10
C LYS A 123 -3.96 12.53 -8.72
N LEU A 124 -3.20 11.84 -9.57
CA LEU A 124 -1.76 11.68 -9.39
C LEU A 124 -1.07 12.99 -9.71
N LYS A 125 -0.47 13.61 -8.70
CA LYS A 125 0.22 14.89 -8.87
C LYS A 125 1.66 14.67 -9.35
N LYS A 126 2.11 15.55 -10.23
CA LYS A 126 3.52 15.60 -10.64
C LYS A 126 4.28 16.55 -9.72
N PRO A 127 5.54 16.25 -9.39
CA PRO A 127 6.40 17.21 -8.71
C PRO A 127 6.49 18.53 -9.50
N THR A 128 6.42 19.66 -8.80
CA THR A 128 6.57 20.99 -9.42
C THR A 128 8.03 21.39 -9.60
N SER A 129 8.90 20.79 -8.81
CA SER A 129 10.36 20.94 -8.93
C SER A 129 11.06 19.71 -8.39
N ILE A 130 12.22 19.39 -8.95
CA ILE A 130 13.03 18.23 -8.58
C ILE A 130 14.44 18.75 -8.28
N ARG A 131 14.97 18.35 -7.10
CA ARG A 131 16.33 18.70 -6.66
C ARG A 131 17.03 17.48 -6.08
N THR A 132 17.06 16.41 -6.85
CA THR A 132 17.70 15.15 -6.46
C THR A 132 18.44 14.54 -7.64
N THR A 133 19.32 13.61 -7.35
CA THR A 133 20.09 12.85 -8.34
C THR A 133 19.99 11.36 -8.03
N PRO A 134 20.31 10.47 -8.97
CA PRO A 134 20.33 9.04 -8.73
C PRO A 134 21.20 8.63 -7.55
N GLU A 135 22.34 9.30 -7.35
CA GLU A 135 23.30 9.01 -6.28
C GLU A 135 22.73 9.27 -4.89
N TYR A 136 21.80 10.23 -4.76
CA TYR A 136 21.12 10.51 -3.48
C TYR A 136 19.97 9.58 -3.18
N MET A 137 19.31 9.05 -4.21
CA MET A 137 18.14 8.21 -4.03
C MET A 137 18.46 6.71 -4.20
N GLU A 138 19.61 6.40 -4.84
CA GLU A 138 19.96 5.01 -5.19
C GLU A 138 18.79 4.33 -5.94
N ASP A 139 18.48 3.08 -5.59
CA ASP A 139 17.34 2.34 -6.14
C ASP A 139 16.02 2.61 -5.39
N ASN A 140 15.92 3.73 -4.67
CA ASN A 140 14.79 4.04 -3.82
C ASN A 140 13.78 4.96 -4.52
N VAL A 141 12.62 5.09 -3.88
CA VAL A 141 11.56 6.02 -4.24
C VAL A 141 11.18 6.88 -3.04
N MET A 142 10.79 8.11 -3.31
CA MET A 142 10.19 8.98 -2.30
C MET A 142 8.69 8.73 -2.26
N MET A 143 8.17 8.18 -1.16
CA MET A 143 6.74 8.04 -0.94
C MET A 143 6.17 9.33 -0.37
N VAL A 144 5.05 9.76 -0.94
CA VAL A 144 4.36 11.00 -0.55
C VAL A 144 2.89 10.68 -0.37
N SER A 145 2.35 10.97 0.81
CA SER A 145 0.93 10.90 1.10
C SER A 145 0.37 12.33 1.21
N PRO A 146 -0.15 12.89 0.12
CA PRO A 146 -0.69 14.23 0.12
C PRO A 146 -2.10 14.23 0.74
N THR A 147 -2.54 15.41 1.17
CA THR A 147 -3.94 15.58 1.58
C THR A 147 -4.88 15.39 0.38
N SER A 148 -6.07 14.85 0.67
CA SER A 148 -7.14 14.69 -0.33
C SER A 148 -7.35 15.97 -1.18
N PRO A 149 -7.64 15.87 -2.47
CA PRO A 149 -8.05 14.66 -3.21
C PRO A 149 -6.92 13.97 -4.01
N ALA A 150 -5.65 14.28 -3.73
CA ALA A 150 -4.55 13.66 -4.46
C ALA A 150 -4.27 12.24 -3.96
N TYR A 151 -3.74 11.39 -4.86
CA TYR A 151 -3.37 10.02 -4.51
C TYR A 151 -1.98 9.94 -3.86
N THR A 152 -1.86 9.05 -2.88
CA THR A 152 -0.56 8.63 -2.34
C THR A 152 0.27 7.97 -3.43
N ALA A 153 1.51 8.40 -3.59
CA ALA A 153 2.38 7.97 -4.68
C ALA A 153 3.85 7.87 -4.27
N ALA A 154 4.62 7.16 -5.06
CA ALA A 154 6.07 7.08 -4.92
C ALA A 154 6.74 7.54 -6.22
N TYR A 155 7.74 8.40 -6.08
CA TYR A 155 8.45 9.03 -7.20
C TYR A 155 9.93 8.64 -7.18
N ASP A 156 10.50 8.43 -8.36
CA ASP A 156 11.93 8.22 -8.52
C ASP A 156 12.72 9.55 -8.56
N TYR A 157 14.04 9.45 -8.72
CA TYR A 157 14.92 10.61 -8.77
C TYR A 157 14.58 11.61 -9.89
N ALA A 158 13.97 11.13 -11.00
CA ALA A 158 13.55 11.97 -12.10
C ALA A 158 12.15 12.58 -11.89
N GLY A 159 11.50 12.26 -10.76
CA GLY A 159 10.15 12.71 -10.45
C GLY A 159 9.06 11.96 -11.21
N ASP A 160 9.40 10.86 -11.86
CA ASP A 160 8.42 9.96 -12.45
C ASP A 160 7.75 9.13 -11.35
N ALA A 161 6.42 9.03 -11.40
CA ALA A 161 5.69 8.15 -10.50
C ALA A 161 5.95 6.69 -10.87
N ARG A 162 6.43 5.92 -9.88
CA ARG A 162 6.73 4.50 -10.02
C ARG A 162 5.74 3.62 -9.26
N TRP A 163 4.89 4.22 -8.48
CA TRP A 163 3.80 3.59 -7.75
C TRP A 163 2.79 4.65 -7.34
N TYR A 164 1.52 4.31 -7.31
CA TYR A 164 0.49 5.09 -6.62
C TYR A 164 -0.68 4.20 -6.24
N ASN A 165 -1.45 4.65 -5.25
CA ASN A 165 -2.64 3.97 -4.77
C ASN A 165 -3.88 4.81 -5.08
N THR A 166 -4.92 4.16 -5.63
CA THR A 166 -6.16 4.84 -6.03
C THR A 166 -7.20 4.94 -4.93
N LEU A 167 -6.97 4.30 -3.78
CA LEU A 167 -7.79 4.57 -2.59
C LEU A 167 -7.51 5.98 -2.08
N ASN A 168 -8.53 6.59 -1.52
CA ASN A 168 -8.38 7.84 -0.81
C ASN A 168 -7.84 7.53 0.59
N LEU A 169 -6.55 7.19 0.66
CA LEU A 169 -5.88 6.88 1.91
C LEU A 169 -5.78 8.15 2.76
N ALA A 170 -6.11 8.01 4.03
CA ALA A 170 -5.98 9.13 4.97
C ALA A 170 -4.65 9.05 5.71
N PHE A 171 -4.01 10.19 5.84
CA PHE A 171 -2.89 10.52 6.69
C PHE A 171 -1.60 9.77 6.39
N ASP A 172 -1.27 8.74 7.17
CA ASP A 172 0.05 8.15 7.17
C ASP A 172 0.16 6.92 6.27
N LEU A 173 1.39 6.62 5.90
CA LEU A 173 1.76 5.41 5.19
C LEU A 173 3.08 4.92 5.76
N LYS A 174 3.06 3.83 6.51
CA LYS A 174 4.24 3.26 7.14
C LYS A 174 4.61 1.90 6.59
N ARG A 175 5.89 1.73 6.28
CA ARG A 175 6.43 0.41 5.98
C ARG A 175 6.70 -0.35 7.26
N VAL A 176 6.15 -1.56 7.36
CA VAL A 176 6.34 -2.46 8.50
C VAL A 176 7.38 -3.55 8.21
N ARG A 177 7.86 -4.25 9.25
CA ARG A 177 9.01 -5.17 9.17
C ARG A 177 8.85 -6.31 8.17
N ASN A 178 7.63 -6.76 7.92
CA ASN A 178 7.37 -7.79 6.90
C ASN A 178 7.37 -7.25 5.46
N GLY A 179 7.65 -5.95 5.28
CA GLY A 179 7.69 -5.27 3.99
C GLY A 179 6.33 -4.80 3.46
N ARG A 180 5.24 -4.99 4.23
CA ARG A 180 3.92 -4.43 3.94
C ARG A 180 3.83 -2.99 4.40
N LEU A 181 2.69 -2.38 4.15
CA LEU A 181 2.36 -1.02 4.54
C LEU A 181 1.19 -1.03 5.52
N PHE A 182 1.26 -0.20 6.57
CA PHE A 182 0.09 0.27 7.27
C PHE A 182 -0.39 1.55 6.63
N VAL A 183 -1.68 1.68 6.45
CA VAL A 183 -2.34 2.85 5.87
C VAL A 183 -3.72 3.01 6.50
N GLY A 184 -4.18 4.24 6.69
CA GLY A 184 -5.56 4.48 7.10
C GLY A 184 -6.56 3.90 6.10
N THR A 185 -7.72 3.46 6.58
CA THR A 185 -8.78 2.95 5.69
C THR A 185 -9.37 4.08 4.83
N ASP A 186 -10.04 3.71 3.75
CA ASP A 186 -10.74 4.64 2.85
C ASP A 186 -12.16 5.02 3.34
N ARG A 187 -12.50 4.66 4.57
CA ARG A 187 -13.81 4.91 5.18
C ARG A 187 -13.68 5.72 6.45
N LEU A 188 -14.64 6.62 6.71
CA LEU A 188 -14.65 7.49 7.87
C LEU A 188 -15.64 7.00 8.93
N VAL A 189 -15.24 7.03 10.19
CA VAL A 189 -16.13 6.87 11.36
C VAL A 189 -16.94 8.14 11.54
N ALA A 190 -16.24 9.27 11.50
CA ALA A 190 -16.86 10.58 11.61
C ALA A 190 -16.15 11.56 10.68
N PRO A 191 -16.88 12.31 9.84
CA PRO A 191 -16.30 13.37 9.04
C PRO A 191 -15.75 14.48 9.95
N PRO A 192 -14.64 15.15 9.56
CA PRO A 192 -13.94 14.93 8.28
C PRO A 192 -12.70 14.03 8.39
N TYR A 193 -12.29 13.55 9.57
CA TYR A 193 -10.88 13.16 9.77
C TYR A 193 -10.65 11.69 10.09
N HIS A 194 -11.52 11.04 10.88
CA HIS A 194 -11.17 9.72 11.47
C HIS A 194 -11.56 8.59 10.54
N THR A 195 -10.58 7.81 10.09
CA THR A 195 -10.87 6.58 9.37
C THR A 195 -11.30 5.47 10.32
N THR A 196 -11.98 4.44 9.79
CA THR A 196 -12.48 3.32 10.60
C THR A 196 -11.39 2.47 11.25
N GLY A 197 -10.14 2.69 10.87
CA GLY A 197 -8.97 1.96 11.34
C GLY A 197 -7.87 1.97 10.29
N ILE A 198 -7.05 0.94 10.27
CA ILE A 198 -5.93 0.80 9.33
C ILE A 198 -6.02 -0.49 8.52
N TYR A 199 -5.48 -0.45 7.30
CA TYR A 199 -5.19 -1.61 6.48
C TYR A 199 -3.73 -2.05 6.63
N GLU A 200 -3.49 -3.35 6.63
CA GLU A 200 -2.20 -3.94 6.30
C GLU A 200 -2.22 -4.34 4.82
N MET A 201 -1.46 -3.64 3.98
CA MET A 201 -1.51 -3.73 2.53
C MET A 201 -0.12 -4.05 1.94
N GLY A 202 -0.08 -4.83 0.87
CA GLY A 202 1.14 -5.04 0.07
C GLY A 202 1.31 -3.98 -1.01
N MET A 203 2.54 -3.85 -1.52
CA MET A 203 2.87 -2.87 -2.58
C MET A 203 2.08 -3.08 -3.88
N ILE A 204 1.62 -4.29 -4.18
CA ILE A 204 0.73 -4.55 -5.34
C ILE A 204 -0.75 -4.22 -5.05
N GLY A 205 -1.03 -3.57 -3.92
CA GLY A 205 -2.37 -3.14 -3.54
C GLY A 205 -3.21 -4.19 -2.81
N LYS A 206 -2.73 -5.43 -2.61
CA LYS A 206 -3.47 -6.45 -1.85
C LYS A 206 -3.63 -6.02 -0.41
N ILE A 207 -4.87 -5.92 0.08
CA ILE A 207 -5.19 -5.74 1.49
C ILE A 207 -5.24 -7.12 2.14
N TYR A 208 -4.42 -7.32 3.15
CA TYR A 208 -4.31 -8.58 3.88
C TYR A 208 -5.16 -8.61 5.15
N LYS A 209 -5.26 -7.45 5.82
CA LYS A 209 -6.00 -7.28 7.07
C LYS A 209 -6.59 -5.88 7.15
N GLU A 210 -7.69 -5.76 7.85
CA GLU A 210 -8.27 -4.53 8.34
C GLU A 210 -8.34 -4.59 9.86
N PHE A 211 -7.78 -3.59 10.52
CA PHE A 211 -7.89 -3.42 11.96
C PHE A 211 -8.88 -2.29 12.21
N ARG A 212 -10.07 -2.64 12.73
CA ARG A 212 -11.11 -1.68 13.06
C ARG A 212 -10.91 -1.16 14.47
N ILE A 213 -10.86 0.14 14.60
CA ILE A 213 -10.63 0.83 15.88
C ILE A 213 -11.92 1.55 16.27
N PRO A 214 -12.48 1.28 17.47
CA PRO A 214 -13.78 1.85 17.88
C PRO A 214 -13.86 3.38 17.81
N GLY A 215 -12.79 4.08 18.20
CA GLY A 215 -12.66 5.53 18.08
C GLY A 215 -12.21 6.02 16.72
N GLY A 216 -11.88 5.10 15.81
CA GLY A 216 -11.24 5.38 14.55
C GLY A 216 -9.71 5.48 14.68
N TYR A 217 -9.05 5.60 13.54
CA TYR A 217 -7.61 5.84 13.43
C TYR A 217 -7.37 7.30 13.10
N HIS A 218 -6.38 7.88 13.76
CA HIS A 218 -6.00 9.24 13.53
C HIS A 218 -4.48 9.41 13.61
N HIS A 219 -3.90 9.93 12.56
CA HIS A 219 -2.51 10.32 12.37
C HIS A 219 -1.47 9.22 12.41
N ASP A 220 -1.37 8.41 13.47
CA ASP A 220 -0.16 7.62 13.68
C ASP A 220 -0.43 6.21 14.22
N GLU A 221 0.41 5.28 13.79
CA GLU A 221 0.49 3.91 14.29
C GLU A 221 1.96 3.46 14.40
N TRP A 222 2.21 2.51 15.28
CA TRP A 222 3.54 1.98 15.49
C TRP A 222 3.55 0.46 15.62
N GLU A 223 4.40 -0.21 14.84
CA GLU A 223 4.66 -1.64 14.99
C GLU A 223 5.60 -1.89 16.16
N MET A 224 5.09 -2.52 17.22
CA MET A 224 5.85 -2.90 18.40
C MET A 224 6.86 -4.01 18.10
N GLU A 225 7.83 -4.24 19.00
CA GLU A 225 8.85 -5.29 18.81
C GLU A 225 8.24 -6.69 18.70
N ASN A 226 7.19 -6.97 19.44
CA ASN A 226 6.46 -8.24 19.40
C ASN A 226 5.51 -8.37 18.21
N GLY A 227 5.38 -7.33 17.39
CA GLY A 227 4.51 -7.27 16.21
C GLY A 227 3.14 -6.68 16.44
N ASP A 228 2.73 -6.44 17.70
CA ASP A 228 1.48 -5.73 18.00
C ASP A 228 1.52 -4.29 17.47
N ILE A 229 0.37 -3.66 17.39
CA ILE A 229 0.24 -2.34 16.78
C ILE A 229 -0.27 -1.36 17.83
N LEU A 230 0.51 -0.30 18.08
CA LEU A 230 0.05 0.84 18.86
C LEU A 230 -0.60 1.84 17.89
N ILE A 231 -1.82 2.28 18.16
CA ILE A 231 -2.62 3.13 17.26
C ILE A 231 -3.18 4.31 18.02
N LEU A 232 -3.00 5.52 17.49
CA LEU A 232 -3.69 6.71 17.99
C LEU A 232 -5.17 6.67 17.61
N THR A 233 -6.01 7.00 18.59
CA THR A 233 -7.46 6.98 18.48
C THR A 233 -8.08 8.06 19.40
N GLN A 234 -9.38 8.03 19.53
CA GLN A 234 -10.13 8.96 20.40
C GLN A 234 -11.31 8.29 21.11
N TYR A 235 -11.79 8.94 22.13
CA TYR A 235 -13.07 8.60 22.75
C TYR A 235 -14.19 9.45 22.16
N LEU A 236 -14.96 8.90 21.21
CA LEU A 236 -16.03 9.61 20.50
C LEU A 236 -17.04 10.32 21.43
N ALA A 237 -17.26 9.78 22.62
CA ALA A 237 -18.21 10.34 23.58
C ALA A 237 -17.74 11.65 24.25
N ARG A 238 -16.46 11.98 24.18
CA ARG A 238 -15.89 13.16 24.85
C ARG A 238 -15.89 14.42 24.00
N GLY A 239 -15.99 14.29 22.68
CA GLY A 239 -15.86 15.41 21.75
C GLY A 239 -14.45 16.00 21.67
N THR A 240 -13.46 15.28 22.23
CA THR A 240 -12.02 15.55 22.08
C THR A 240 -11.46 14.67 20.96
N VAL A 241 -10.32 15.04 20.40
CA VAL A 241 -9.61 14.27 19.37
C VAL A 241 -8.24 13.85 19.90
N GLU A 242 -7.75 12.69 19.45
CA GLU A 242 -6.40 12.18 19.75
C GLU A 242 -6.12 12.00 21.27
N ASP A 243 -7.16 11.78 22.06
CA ASP A 243 -7.08 11.67 23.51
C ASP A 243 -6.81 10.26 24.02
N ALA A 244 -6.60 9.30 23.12
CA ALA A 244 -6.35 7.92 23.47
C ALA A 244 -5.39 7.21 22.52
N CYS A 245 -4.77 6.14 23.00
CA CYS A 245 -4.15 5.15 22.14
C CYS A 245 -4.53 3.74 22.56
N VAL A 246 -4.50 2.82 21.61
CA VAL A 246 -4.81 1.41 21.82
C VAL A 246 -3.67 0.54 21.31
N MET A 247 -3.40 -0.57 22.02
CA MET A 247 -2.54 -1.64 21.54
C MET A 247 -3.40 -2.77 20.99
N VAL A 248 -3.15 -3.14 19.76
CA VAL A 248 -3.92 -4.15 19.03
C VAL A 248 -3.04 -5.37 18.75
N ASP A 249 -3.54 -6.57 19.08
CA ASP A 249 -2.92 -7.81 18.63
C ASP A 249 -2.99 -7.91 17.11
N ARG A 250 -1.83 -8.00 16.46
CA ARG A 250 -1.75 -8.04 15.00
C ARG A 250 -2.39 -9.28 14.38
N ASN A 251 -2.49 -10.39 15.11
CA ASN A 251 -3.02 -11.65 14.59
C ASN A 251 -4.54 -11.71 14.70
N THR A 252 -5.07 -11.31 15.84
CA THR A 252 -6.51 -11.39 16.14
C THR A 252 -7.26 -10.10 15.86
N GLY A 253 -6.60 -8.95 15.92
CA GLY A 253 -7.24 -7.62 15.86
C GLY A 253 -7.88 -7.19 17.17
N GLU A 254 -7.68 -7.96 18.27
CA GLU A 254 -8.20 -7.62 19.60
C GLU A 254 -7.43 -6.47 20.22
N ILE A 255 -8.15 -5.57 20.90
CA ILE A 255 -7.54 -4.51 21.69
C ILE A 255 -7.01 -5.13 22.99
N LEU A 256 -5.68 -5.12 23.13
CA LEU A 256 -4.97 -5.69 24.29
C LEU A 256 -4.91 -4.69 25.44
N LYS A 257 -4.82 -3.40 25.14
CA LYS A 257 -4.67 -2.34 26.12
C LYS A 257 -5.10 -0.99 25.53
N GLU A 258 -5.61 -0.15 26.39
CA GLU A 258 -5.98 1.23 26.10
C GLU A 258 -5.27 2.17 27.08
N TRP A 259 -4.91 3.36 26.59
CA TRP A 259 -4.40 4.46 27.40
C TRP A 259 -5.23 5.69 27.09
N ASP A 260 -5.71 6.31 28.16
CA ASP A 260 -6.34 7.62 28.13
C ASP A 260 -5.27 8.67 28.35
N HIS A 261 -5.04 9.54 27.40
CA HIS A 261 -4.03 10.57 27.55
C HIS A 261 -4.37 11.58 28.65
N GLN A 262 -5.65 11.76 28.96
CA GLN A 262 -6.06 12.65 30.04
C GLN A 262 -5.69 12.10 31.43
N ASP A 263 -5.56 10.77 31.57
CA ASP A 263 -5.09 10.15 32.81
C ASP A 263 -3.56 10.25 32.97
N VAL A 264 -2.84 10.39 31.88
CA VAL A 264 -1.37 10.37 31.84
C VAL A 264 -0.78 11.77 31.80
N LEU A 265 -1.41 12.67 31.05
CA LEU A 265 -0.95 14.05 30.88
C LEU A 265 -1.62 14.95 31.92
N PRO A 266 -0.86 15.86 32.61
CA PRO A 266 -1.48 16.83 33.48
C PRO A 266 -2.45 17.69 32.66
N VAL A 267 -3.65 17.86 33.21
CA VAL A 267 -4.66 18.74 32.61
C VAL A 267 -4.11 20.17 32.61
N TYR A 268 -3.63 20.63 31.47
CA TYR A 268 -3.38 22.03 31.27
C TYR A 268 -4.73 22.72 31.03
N PRO A 269 -5.11 23.72 31.85
CA PRO A 269 -6.30 24.50 31.56
C PRO A 269 -6.01 25.31 30.28
N VAL A 270 -6.42 24.80 29.15
CA VAL A 270 -6.38 25.57 27.91
C VAL A 270 -7.58 26.50 27.93
N GLY A 271 -7.35 27.73 28.29
CA GLY A 271 -8.31 28.82 28.12
C GLY A 271 -8.44 29.13 26.63
N GLY A 272 -9.45 28.60 25.97
CA GLY A 272 -9.74 28.92 24.56
C GLY A 272 -10.87 28.04 24.04
N SER A 273 -11.89 28.64 23.50
CA SER A 273 -12.95 27.99 22.72
C SER A 273 -12.36 27.51 21.39
N GLY A 274 -11.89 26.28 21.36
CA GLY A 274 -11.40 25.63 20.16
C GLY A 274 -11.16 24.15 20.44
N SER A 275 -11.30 23.33 19.45
CA SER A 275 -10.98 21.91 19.53
C SER A 275 -9.62 21.70 20.19
N GLN A 276 -9.61 20.99 21.32
CA GLN A 276 -8.37 20.66 22.03
C GLN A 276 -7.77 19.45 21.35
N ASP A 277 -6.85 19.69 20.45
CA ASP A 277 -5.98 18.67 19.91
C ASP A 277 -4.88 18.42 20.94
N ALA A 278 -4.73 17.17 21.37
CA ALA A 278 -3.58 16.74 22.17
C ALA A 278 -2.45 16.37 21.18
N HIS A 279 -1.73 17.38 20.69
CA HIS A 279 -0.55 17.18 19.85
C HIS A 279 0.69 16.92 20.72
#